data_eff03665893c79ff2d312594c3ae9c1a
#
_entry.id   eff03665893c79ff2d312594c3ae9c1a
#
_cell.length_a   1.000
_cell.length_b   1.000
_cell.length_c   1.000
_cell.angle_alpha   90.00
_cell.angle_beta   90.00
_cell.angle_gamma   90.00
#
_symmetry.space_group_name_H-M   'P 1'
#
loop_
_entity.id
_entity.type
_entity.pdbx_description
1 polymer ?
#
loop_
_entity_poly.entity_id
_entity_poly.type
_entity_poly.pdbx_seq_one_letter_code
_entity_poly.pdbx_strand_id
1 'polypeptide(L)'
;MILVIASTFAYNKYKMKTLEEDVFEYVMKEKKVSENDLTGGAYFSKLQGDKKYLVDVKIKGDSNIYAYYRTKNNQIKLESYTDEDRVEHVED
;
A
#
# COMPACT_ATOMS: atom_id res chain seq x y z
N MET A 1 25.95 7.09 17.26
CA MET A 1 25.47 7.47 15.94
C MET A 1 25.02 6.29 15.09
N ILE A 2 25.79 5.23 15.04
CA ILE A 2 25.42 4.02 14.27
C ILE A 2 24.10 3.41 14.78
N LEU A 3 23.91 3.40 16.11
CA LEU A 3 22.69 2.88 16.72
C LEU A 3 21.44 3.69 16.34
N VAL A 4 21.56 5.01 16.22
CA VAL A 4 20.45 5.88 15.85
C VAL A 4 20.03 5.61 14.41
N ILE A 5 21.00 5.46 13.51
CA ILE A 5 20.72 5.15 12.10
C ILE A 5 20.05 3.79 11.97
N ALA A 6 20.53 2.79 12.69
CA ALA A 6 19.96 1.44 12.67
C ALA A 6 18.53 1.45 13.21
N SER A 7 18.24 2.21 14.27
CA SER A 7 16.91 2.32 14.86
C SER A 7 15.94 2.99 13.89
N THR A 8 16.37 4.04 13.20
CA THR A 8 15.55 4.73 12.20
C THR A 8 15.20 3.80 11.05
N PHE A 9 16.17 3.02 10.59
CA PHE A 9 15.98 2.05 9.51
C PHE A 9 14.98 0.97 9.91
N ALA A 10 15.12 0.44 11.12
CA ALA A 10 14.22 -0.60 11.63
C ALA A 10 12.80 -0.05 11.79
N TYR A 11 12.66 1.17 12.26
CA TYR A 11 11.36 1.82 12.42
C TYR A 11 10.64 1.98 11.07
N ASN A 12 11.35 2.46 10.04
CA ASN A 12 10.77 2.64 8.71
C ASN A 12 10.35 1.29 8.10
N LYS A 13 11.17 0.26 8.25
CA LYS A 13 10.84 -1.08 7.78
C LYS A 13 9.59 -1.61 8.48
N TYR A 14 9.51 -1.44 9.79
CA TYR A 14 8.36 -1.87 10.58
C TYR A 14 7.09 -1.14 10.14
N LYS A 15 7.18 0.17 9.95
CA LYS A 15 6.06 0.99 9.53
C LYS A 15 5.53 0.56 8.16
N MET A 16 6.42 0.29 7.21
CA MET A 16 6.03 -0.15 5.87
C MET A 16 5.40 -1.54 5.90
N LYS A 17 5.96 -2.45 6.70
CA LYS A 17 5.42 -3.79 6.84
C LYS A 17 4.02 -3.76 7.46
N THR A 18 3.82 -2.97 8.49
CA THR A 18 2.53 -2.81 9.15
C THR A 18 1.49 -2.23 8.19
N LEU A 19 1.89 -1.24 7.41
CA LEU A 19 1.03 -0.63 6.40
C LEU A 19 0.62 -1.65 5.35
N GLU A 20 1.56 -2.45 4.86
CA GLU A 20 1.29 -3.49 3.88
C GLU A 20 0.29 -4.52 4.42
N GLU A 21 0.49 -4.97 5.65
CA GLU A 21 -0.42 -5.92 6.29
C GLU A 21 -1.83 -5.35 6.44
N ASP A 22 -1.94 -4.09 6.86
CA ASP A 22 -3.22 -3.42 7.02
C ASP A 22 -3.96 -3.27 5.68
N VAL A 23 -3.23 -2.90 4.63
CA VAL A 23 -3.82 -2.76 3.30
C VAL A 23 -4.27 -4.12 2.76
N PHE A 24 -3.46 -5.15 2.91
CA PHE A 24 -3.80 -6.48 2.44
C PHE A 24 -5.05 -7.01 3.18
N GLU A 25 -5.14 -6.79 4.48
CA GLU A 25 -6.31 -7.18 5.26
C GLU A 25 -7.55 -6.44 4.78
N TYR A 26 -7.43 -5.15 4.53
CA TYR A 26 -8.54 -4.34 4.01
C TYR A 26 -9.01 -4.86 2.64
N VAL A 27 -8.08 -5.15 1.74
CA VAL A 27 -8.41 -5.64 0.40
C VAL A 27 -9.06 -7.02 0.46
N MET A 28 -8.57 -7.90 1.34
CA MET A 28 -9.18 -9.22 1.50
C MET A 28 -10.64 -9.11 1.91
N LYS A 29 -10.97 -8.18 2.80
CA LYS A 29 -12.34 -7.96 3.25
C LYS A 29 -13.19 -7.31 2.17
N GLU A 30 -12.66 -6.28 1.50
CA GLU A 30 -13.40 -5.53 0.49
C GLU A 30 -13.67 -6.34 -0.77
N LYS A 31 -12.66 -7.09 -1.23
CA LYS A 31 -12.74 -7.85 -2.47
C LYS A 31 -13.11 -9.31 -2.23
N LYS A 32 -13.18 -9.75 -0.99
CA LYS A 32 -13.49 -11.13 -0.60
C LYS A 32 -12.55 -12.14 -1.27
N VAL A 33 -11.26 -11.83 -1.22
CA VAL A 33 -10.18 -12.67 -1.77
C VAL A 33 -9.30 -13.16 -0.63
N SER A 34 -8.51 -14.20 -0.88
CA SER A 34 -7.58 -14.73 0.11
C SER A 34 -6.21 -14.07 -0.02
N GLU A 35 -5.40 -14.19 1.03
CA GLU A 35 -4.05 -13.65 1.03
C GLU A 35 -3.21 -14.21 -0.12
N ASN A 36 -3.41 -15.48 -0.48
CA ASN A 36 -2.66 -16.11 -1.55
C ASN A 36 -2.96 -15.50 -2.92
N ASP A 37 -4.07 -14.79 -3.06
CA ASP A 37 -4.45 -14.11 -4.30
C ASP A 37 -3.86 -12.71 -4.42
N LEU A 38 -3.16 -12.24 -3.38
CA LEU A 38 -2.62 -10.88 -3.35
C LEU A 38 -1.10 -10.89 -3.50
N THR A 39 -0.61 -9.94 -4.29
CA THR A 39 0.82 -9.65 -4.40
C THR A 39 0.99 -8.14 -4.40
N GLY A 40 2.19 -7.68 -4.08
CA GLY A 40 2.50 -6.26 -4.06
C GLY A 40 3.37 -5.91 -2.87
N GLY A 41 3.44 -4.63 -2.55
CA GLY A 41 4.23 -4.18 -1.42
C GLY A 41 4.17 -2.69 -1.22
N ALA A 42 4.65 -2.26 -0.06
CA ALA A 42 4.72 -0.86 0.32
C ALA A 42 5.93 -0.20 -0.32
N TYR A 43 5.77 1.06 -0.69
CA TYR A 43 6.88 1.85 -1.23
C TYR A 43 6.70 3.32 -0.87
N PHE A 44 7.80 4.05 -0.95
CA PHE A 44 7.83 5.48 -0.68
C PHE A 44 7.39 6.22 -1.94
N SER A 45 6.31 6.98 -1.83
CA SER A 45 5.83 7.76 -2.97
C SER A 45 6.43 9.18 -2.94
N LYS A 46 6.30 9.90 -4.04
CA LYS A 46 6.70 11.31 -4.10
C LYS A 46 5.59 12.24 -3.63
N LEU A 47 4.44 11.69 -3.27
CA LEU A 47 3.31 12.46 -2.76
C LEU A 47 3.55 12.86 -1.31
N GLN A 48 2.85 13.88 -0.86
CA GLN A 48 3.02 14.40 0.49
C GLN A 48 1.86 13.99 1.40
N GLY A 49 2.07 14.15 2.71
CA GLY A 49 1.06 13.85 3.69
C GLY A 49 0.81 12.36 3.84
N ASP A 50 -0.45 11.99 3.95
CA ASP A 50 -0.86 10.60 4.17
C ASP A 50 -0.49 9.69 3.00
N LYS A 51 -0.30 10.26 1.81
CA LYS A 51 0.03 9.51 0.59
C LYS A 51 1.53 9.31 0.40
N LYS A 52 2.33 9.68 1.38
CA LYS A 52 3.80 9.54 1.33
C LYS A 52 4.22 8.07 1.20
N TYR A 53 3.47 7.17 1.80
CA TYR A 53 3.68 5.73 1.69
C TYR A 53 2.46 5.12 1.02
N LEU A 54 2.68 4.41 -0.08
CA LEU A 54 1.63 3.72 -0.81
C LEU A 54 1.91 2.22 -0.81
N VAL A 55 0.84 1.44 -0.97
CA VAL A 55 0.94 0.00 -1.12
C VAL A 55 0.28 -0.39 -2.43
N ASP A 56 1.07 -0.96 -3.33
CA ASP A 56 0.53 -1.52 -4.56
C ASP A 56 -0.03 -2.90 -4.27
N VAL A 57 -1.21 -3.18 -4.81
CA VAL A 57 -1.87 -4.47 -4.63
C VAL A 57 -2.27 -5.00 -6.01
N LYS A 58 -1.82 -6.22 -6.30
CA LYS A 58 -2.25 -6.99 -7.46
C LYS A 58 -3.09 -8.15 -6.98
N ILE A 59 -4.25 -8.34 -7.60
CA ILE A 59 -5.17 -9.42 -7.25
C ILE A 59 -5.17 -10.44 -8.39
N LYS A 60 -5.03 -11.72 -8.06
CA LYS A 60 -5.04 -12.78 -9.04
C LYS A 60 -6.35 -12.74 -9.84
N GLY A 61 -6.24 -12.73 -11.16
CA GLY A 61 -7.38 -12.63 -12.04
C GLY A 61 -7.87 -11.24 -12.35
N ASP A 62 -7.27 -10.22 -11.71
CA ASP A 62 -7.58 -8.81 -11.97
C ASP A 62 -6.40 -8.17 -12.69
N SER A 63 -6.64 -7.52 -13.82
CA SER A 63 -5.59 -6.87 -14.62
C SER A 63 -5.19 -5.51 -14.05
N ASN A 64 -5.96 -4.94 -13.12
CA ASN A 64 -5.64 -3.65 -12.53
C ASN A 64 -4.62 -3.78 -11.40
N ILE A 65 -3.84 -2.72 -11.20
CA ILE A 65 -2.94 -2.58 -10.05
C ILE A 65 -3.48 -1.44 -9.20
N TYR A 66 -3.76 -1.71 -7.94
CA TYR A 66 -4.36 -0.74 -7.03
C TYR A 66 -3.30 -0.18 -6.08
N ALA A 67 -3.34 1.13 -5.86
CA ALA A 67 -2.47 1.80 -4.89
C ALA A 67 -3.30 2.33 -3.74
N TYR A 68 -3.00 1.87 -2.54
CA TYR A 68 -3.72 2.25 -1.32
C TYR A 68 -2.82 3.03 -0.38
N TYR A 69 -3.43 3.81 0.50
CA TYR A 69 -2.71 4.53 1.55
C TYR A 69 -3.53 4.51 2.84
N ARG A 70 -2.87 4.86 3.94
CA ARG A 70 -3.52 4.94 5.25
C ARG A 70 -3.61 6.40 5.68
N THR A 71 -4.81 6.83 6.06
CA THR A 71 -5.04 8.20 6.52
C THR A 71 -4.57 8.38 7.96
N LYS A 72 -4.54 9.62 8.43
CA LYS A 72 -4.20 9.94 9.83
C LYS A 72 -5.15 9.27 10.82
N ASN A 73 -6.36 8.94 10.38
CA ASN A 73 -7.37 8.27 11.21
C ASN A 73 -7.30 6.75 11.08
N ASN A 74 -6.21 6.21 10.53
CA ASN A 74 -5.97 4.78 10.32
C ASN A 74 -6.99 4.11 9.39
N GLN A 75 -7.55 4.87 8.46
CA GLN A 75 -8.42 4.33 7.42
C GLN A 75 -7.62 4.04 6.17
N ILE A 76 -7.93 2.91 5.52
CA ILE A 76 -7.30 2.55 4.25
C ILE A 76 -8.18 3.09 3.12
N LYS A 77 -7.56 3.80 2.19
CA LYS A 77 -8.24 4.39 1.05
C LYS A 77 -7.48 4.13 -0.23
N LEU A 78 -8.21 4.02 -1.33
CA LEU A 78 -7.63 3.87 -2.66
C LEU A 78 -7.13 5.25 -3.13
N GLU A 79 -5.84 5.33 -3.48
CA GLU A 79 -5.27 6.54 -4.06
C GLU A 79 -5.46 6.55 -5.58
N SER A 80 -5.17 5.42 -6.23
CA SER A 80 -5.27 5.29 -7.68
C SER A 80 -5.25 3.83 -8.07
N TYR A 81 -5.60 3.55 -9.33
CA TYR A 81 -5.39 2.22 -9.90
C TYR A 81 -4.93 2.38 -11.35
N THR A 82 -4.14 1.42 -11.81
CA THR A 82 -3.64 1.36 -13.19
C THR A 82 -4.33 0.20 -13.88
N ASP A 83 -4.97 0.46 -15.01
CA ASP A 83 -5.70 -0.56 -15.74
C ASP A 83 -4.78 -1.37 -16.67
N GLU A 84 -5.33 -2.33 -17.40
CA GLU A 84 -4.56 -3.20 -18.29
C GLU A 84 -3.88 -2.45 -19.43
N ASP A 85 -4.40 -1.27 -19.80
CA ASP A 85 -3.82 -0.40 -20.82
C ASP A 85 -2.76 0.53 -20.24
N ARG A 86 -2.42 0.34 -18.95
CA ARG A 86 -1.45 1.14 -18.20
C ARG A 86 -1.87 2.60 -18.04
N VAL A 87 -3.17 2.84 -18.03
CA VAL A 87 -3.73 4.16 -17.74
C VAL A 87 -4.04 4.25 -16.26
N GLU A 88 -3.48 5.28 -15.61
CA GLU A 88 -3.69 5.51 -14.18
C GLU A 88 -4.97 6.32 -13.96
N HIS A 89 -5.81 5.83 -13.04
CA HIS A 89 -7.04 6.50 -12.62
C HIS A 89 -6.90 6.89 -11.15
N VAL A 90 -6.95 8.18 -10.89
CA VAL A 90 -6.75 8.72 -9.54
C VAL A 90 -8.10 8.94 -8.88
N GLU A 91 -8.24 8.42 -7.64
CA GLU A 91 -9.42 8.65 -6.82
C GLU A 91 -9.27 9.96 -6.05
N ASP A 92 -10.30 10.77 -6.05
CA ASP A 92 -10.32 12.04 -5.31
C ASP A 92 -10.89 11.90 -3.91
#